data_414a23b4b8fa76085cdb3fed3100e569
#
_entry.id   414a23b4b8fa76085cdb3fed3100e569
#
_cell.length_a   1.000
_cell.length_b   1.000
_cell.length_c   1.000
_cell.angle_alpha   90.00
_cell.angle_beta   90.00
_cell.angle_gamma   90.00
#
_symmetry.space_group_name_H-M   'P 1'
#
loop_
_entity.id
_entity.type
_entity.pdbx_description
1 polymer ?
#
loop_
_entity_poly.entity_id
_entity_poly.type
_entity_poly.pdbx_seq_one_letter_code
_entity_poly.pdbx_strand_id
1 'polypeptide(L)'
;MDRFSKVGFVLSIIFINILIGIMMGLVVFTFIFAYGADSTASGPGLIFISLVTLFAKLGIVGNVMAIAFFVSLLFAGVTSAVSMIEPFAYYLVRKFEISRKIALVYIGIFVYILGLFCIFSYYAQTANIFSIFGKPVFDALDFLTSNIMMPIGAIIFSFFVGYKLKKESLYLLFGEFMGKVFFEIWYFTLRYIVPIAICAIMIYQIAGK
;
A
#
# COMPACT_ATOMS: atom_id res chain seq x y z
N MET A 1 -16.38 -24.06 5.83
CA MET A 1 -16.10 -22.79 6.54
C MET A 1 -17.29 -21.90 6.31
N ASP A 2 -18.11 -21.72 7.32
CA ASP A 2 -19.40 -21.03 7.24
C ASP A 2 -19.24 -19.56 6.84
N ARG A 3 -20.27 -18.99 6.18
CA ARG A 3 -20.24 -17.58 5.75
C ARG A 3 -19.89 -16.63 6.88
N PHE A 4 -20.37 -16.86 8.11
CA PHE A 4 -20.04 -16.10 9.30
C PHE A 4 -18.53 -16.08 9.61
N SER A 5 -17.85 -17.20 9.45
CA SER A 5 -16.41 -17.31 9.65
C SER A 5 -15.62 -16.44 8.66
N LYS A 6 -16.07 -16.32 7.40
CA LYS A 6 -15.37 -15.53 6.38
C LYS A 6 -15.44 -14.02 6.64
N VAL A 7 -16.61 -13.50 7.02
CA VAL A 7 -16.76 -12.06 7.28
C VAL A 7 -16.05 -11.67 8.58
N GLY A 8 -16.18 -12.48 9.64
CA GLY A 8 -15.43 -12.27 10.87
C GLY A 8 -13.93 -12.27 10.64
N PHE A 9 -13.44 -13.17 9.79
CA PHE A 9 -12.02 -13.24 9.41
C PHE A 9 -11.56 -11.98 8.67
N VAL A 10 -12.33 -11.48 7.70
CA VAL A 10 -12.00 -10.23 6.97
C VAL A 10 -12.01 -9.03 7.89
N LEU A 11 -13.03 -8.89 8.76
CA LEU A 11 -13.09 -7.79 9.74
C LEU A 11 -11.93 -7.84 10.73
N SER A 12 -11.54 -9.04 11.18
CA SER A 12 -10.37 -9.21 12.06
C SER A 12 -9.08 -8.78 11.36
N ILE A 13 -8.89 -9.12 10.09
CA ILE A 13 -7.72 -8.69 9.32
C ILE A 13 -7.69 -7.16 9.21
N ILE A 14 -8.81 -6.52 8.88
CA ILE A 14 -8.90 -5.07 8.77
C ILE A 14 -8.57 -4.40 10.11
N PHE A 15 -9.17 -4.88 11.20
CA PHE A 15 -8.94 -4.35 12.54
C PHE A 15 -7.47 -4.50 12.98
N ILE A 16 -6.88 -5.67 12.77
CA ILE A 16 -5.47 -5.92 13.10
C ILE A 16 -4.55 -5.02 12.28
N ASN A 17 -4.79 -4.86 10.96
CA ASN A 17 -3.99 -3.98 10.11
C ASN A 17 -4.03 -2.52 10.59
N ILE A 18 -5.22 -2.00 10.91
CA ILE A 18 -5.37 -0.64 11.42
C ILE A 18 -4.66 -0.48 12.77
N LEU A 19 -4.85 -1.43 13.68
CA LEU A 19 -4.22 -1.41 15.00
C LEU A 19 -2.70 -1.42 14.90
N ILE A 20 -2.14 -2.33 14.11
CA ILE A 20 -0.68 -2.43 13.89
C ILE A 20 -0.16 -1.15 13.25
N GLY A 21 -0.85 -0.60 12.24
CA GLY A 21 -0.45 0.65 11.58
C GLY A 21 -0.39 1.83 12.55
N ILE A 22 -1.40 1.98 13.41
CA ILE A 22 -1.43 3.04 14.43
C ILE A 22 -0.32 2.82 15.46
N MET A 23 -0.14 1.61 15.97
CA MET A 23 0.91 1.29 16.94
C MET A 23 2.30 1.55 16.37
N MET A 24 2.58 1.11 15.15
CA MET A 24 3.87 1.38 14.48
C MET A 24 4.09 2.87 14.26
N GLY A 25 3.06 3.61 13.83
CA GLY A 25 3.15 5.06 13.73
C GLY A 25 3.50 5.73 15.06
N LEU A 26 2.79 5.38 16.13
CA LEU A 26 3.07 5.91 17.47
C LEU A 26 4.51 5.60 17.91
N VAL A 27 4.97 4.36 17.75
CA VAL A 27 6.34 3.96 18.11
C VAL A 27 7.36 4.79 17.32
N VAL A 28 7.24 4.80 15.98
CA VAL A 28 8.21 5.48 15.11
C VAL A 28 8.27 6.97 15.41
N PHE A 29 7.12 7.64 15.50
CA PHE A 29 7.10 9.10 15.77
C PHE A 29 7.54 9.42 17.19
N THR A 30 7.20 8.63 18.19
CA THR A 30 7.71 8.83 19.56
C THR A 30 9.23 8.76 19.58
N PHE A 31 9.85 7.80 18.90
CA PHE A 31 11.30 7.72 18.79
C PHE A 31 11.91 8.91 18.04
N ILE A 32 11.31 9.32 16.92
CA ILE A 32 11.77 10.47 16.14
C ILE A 32 11.78 11.74 16.99
N PHE A 33 10.70 12.02 17.71
CA PHE A 33 10.59 13.19 18.56
C PHE A 33 11.50 13.13 19.80
N ALA A 34 11.63 11.95 20.41
CA ALA A 34 12.47 11.78 21.60
C ALA A 34 13.96 11.98 21.31
N TYR A 35 14.43 11.64 20.12
CA TYR A 35 15.85 11.71 19.75
C TYR A 35 16.18 12.82 18.75
N GLY A 36 15.23 13.69 18.42
CA GLY A 36 15.44 14.86 17.54
C GLY A 36 15.85 14.46 16.10
N ALA A 37 15.28 13.37 15.57
CA ALA A 37 15.45 13.01 14.16
C ALA A 37 14.53 13.85 13.28
N ASP A 38 14.81 13.88 11.97
CA ASP A 38 13.99 14.61 11.01
C ASP A 38 12.58 14.03 10.93
N SER A 39 11.60 14.76 11.44
CA SER A 39 10.18 14.40 11.42
C SER A 39 9.51 14.70 10.08
N THR A 40 10.18 15.41 9.17
CA THR A 40 9.65 15.75 7.83
C THR A 40 9.94 14.66 6.81
N ALA A 41 10.85 13.74 7.12
CA ALA A 41 11.13 12.60 6.27
C ALA A 41 9.89 11.71 6.13
N SER A 42 9.60 11.27 4.93
CA SER A 42 8.46 10.41 4.61
C SER A 42 8.89 9.22 3.74
N GLY A 43 8.05 8.21 3.67
CA GLY A 43 8.30 7.04 2.85
C GLY A 43 9.59 6.28 3.23
N PRO A 44 10.37 5.80 2.25
CA PRO A 44 11.61 5.06 2.51
C PRO A 44 12.67 5.86 3.26
N GLY A 45 12.72 7.18 3.09
CA GLY A 45 13.64 8.03 3.82
C GLY A 45 13.47 7.95 5.33
N LEU A 46 12.23 7.89 5.80
CA LEU A 46 11.93 7.72 7.22
C LEU A 46 12.50 6.41 7.78
N ILE A 47 12.36 5.32 7.03
CA ILE A 47 12.75 3.97 7.46
C ILE A 47 14.25 3.77 7.37
N PHE A 48 14.87 4.14 6.24
CA PHE A 48 16.26 3.79 5.93
C PHE A 48 17.28 4.88 6.30
N ILE A 49 16.83 6.10 6.57
CA ILE A 49 17.69 7.19 7.02
C ILE A 49 17.40 7.56 8.47
N SER A 50 16.16 8.00 8.75
CA SER A 50 15.83 8.51 10.09
C SER A 50 15.86 7.43 11.17
N LEU A 51 15.29 6.25 10.93
CA LEU A 51 15.34 5.15 11.91
C LEU A 51 16.75 4.56 12.07
N VAL A 52 17.53 4.48 11.01
CA VAL A 52 18.93 3.99 11.11
C VAL A 52 19.77 4.92 11.98
N THR A 53 19.65 6.24 11.80
CA THR A 53 20.36 7.20 12.64
C THR A 53 19.93 7.15 14.10
N LEU A 54 18.66 6.86 14.35
CA LEU A 54 18.12 6.65 15.70
C LEU A 54 18.72 5.42 16.37
N PHE A 55 18.71 4.27 15.67
CA PHE A 55 19.29 3.04 16.19
C PHE A 55 20.79 3.23 16.51
N ALA A 56 21.51 3.95 15.66
CA ALA A 56 22.93 4.24 15.90
C ALA A 56 23.17 5.05 17.21
N LYS A 57 22.25 5.96 17.58
CA LYS A 57 22.33 6.73 18.84
C LYS A 57 22.12 5.85 20.10
N LEU A 58 21.44 4.70 19.98
CA LEU A 58 21.18 3.78 21.09
C LEU A 58 22.33 2.78 21.35
N GLY A 59 23.43 2.84 20.59
CA GLY A 59 24.58 1.98 20.75
C GLY A 59 24.27 0.50 20.53
N ILE A 60 24.77 -0.41 21.39
CA ILE A 60 24.61 -1.86 21.23
C ILE A 60 23.14 -2.29 21.22
N VAL A 61 22.32 -1.74 22.09
CA VAL A 61 20.87 -2.03 22.14
C VAL A 61 20.21 -1.62 20.83
N GLY A 62 20.58 -0.45 20.30
CA GLY A 62 20.09 0.02 19.01
C GLY A 62 20.45 -0.90 17.84
N ASN A 63 21.66 -1.46 17.83
CA ASN A 63 22.07 -2.41 16.80
C ASN A 63 21.21 -3.69 16.81
N VAL A 64 20.92 -4.24 17.98
CA VAL A 64 20.04 -5.43 18.11
C VAL A 64 18.63 -5.10 17.64
N MET A 65 18.09 -3.93 18.04
CA MET A 65 16.78 -3.47 17.60
C MET A 65 16.74 -3.24 16.08
N ALA A 66 17.79 -2.66 15.49
CA ALA A 66 17.90 -2.46 14.04
C ALA A 66 17.85 -3.78 13.28
N ILE A 67 18.63 -4.78 13.71
CA ILE A 67 18.62 -6.11 13.08
C ILE A 67 17.23 -6.74 13.15
N ALA A 68 16.60 -6.75 14.32
CA ALA A 68 15.27 -7.31 14.50
C ALA A 68 14.24 -6.57 13.63
N PHE A 69 14.30 -5.24 13.58
CA PHE A 69 13.41 -4.42 12.78
C PHE A 69 13.56 -4.68 11.27
N PHE A 70 14.81 -4.63 10.74
CA PHE A 70 15.02 -4.82 9.31
C PHE A 70 14.78 -6.27 8.86
N VAL A 71 15.05 -7.26 9.68
CA VAL A 71 14.68 -8.66 9.39
C VAL A 71 13.17 -8.80 9.32
N SER A 72 12.44 -8.22 10.28
CA SER A 72 10.97 -8.23 10.26
C SER A 72 10.40 -7.50 9.03
N LEU A 73 10.99 -6.35 8.68
CA LEU A 73 10.63 -5.58 7.50
C LEU A 73 10.88 -6.37 6.20
N LEU A 74 11.98 -7.10 6.12
CA LEU A 74 12.30 -7.96 4.98
C LEU A 74 11.24 -9.06 4.80
N PHE A 75 10.88 -9.77 5.88
CA PHE A 75 9.85 -10.80 5.81
C PHE A 75 8.48 -10.22 5.44
N ALA A 76 8.10 -9.08 6.04
CA ALA A 76 6.86 -8.40 5.71
C ALA A 76 6.83 -7.94 4.24
N GLY A 77 7.95 -7.38 3.75
CA GLY A 77 8.09 -6.96 2.36
C GLY A 77 7.98 -8.11 1.37
N VAL A 78 8.68 -9.22 1.62
CA VAL A 78 8.65 -10.40 0.75
C VAL A 78 7.25 -11.01 0.69
N THR A 79 6.58 -11.18 1.83
CA THR A 79 5.22 -11.76 1.87
C THR A 79 4.20 -10.86 1.16
N SER A 80 4.31 -9.54 1.33
CA SER A 80 3.47 -8.56 0.63
C SER A 80 3.73 -8.58 -0.88
N ALA A 81 5.00 -8.62 -1.31
CA ALA A 81 5.37 -8.67 -2.72
C ALA A 81 4.80 -9.93 -3.40
N VAL A 82 4.89 -11.10 -2.76
CA VAL A 82 4.30 -12.34 -3.28
C VAL A 82 2.79 -12.20 -3.48
N SER A 83 2.10 -11.63 -2.48
CA SER A 83 0.64 -11.43 -2.56
C SER A 83 0.23 -10.44 -3.66
N MET A 84 1.04 -9.39 -3.90
CA MET A 84 0.79 -8.41 -4.97
C MET A 84 1.05 -8.99 -6.37
N ILE A 85 2.04 -9.86 -6.52
CA ILE A 85 2.40 -10.46 -7.81
C ILE A 85 1.37 -11.51 -8.26
N GLU A 86 0.72 -12.20 -7.34
CA GLU A 86 -0.16 -13.35 -7.63
C GLU A 86 -1.31 -13.02 -8.61
N PRO A 87 -2.08 -11.91 -8.45
CA PRO A 87 -3.15 -11.58 -9.40
C PRO A 87 -2.63 -11.35 -10.83
N PHE A 88 -1.46 -10.72 -10.97
CA PHE A 88 -0.85 -10.46 -12.27
C PHE A 88 -0.32 -11.74 -12.91
N ALA A 89 0.32 -12.60 -12.12
CA ALA A 89 0.78 -13.90 -12.58
C ALA A 89 -0.40 -14.75 -13.07
N TYR A 90 -1.49 -14.81 -12.31
CA TYR A 90 -2.71 -15.51 -12.70
C TYR A 90 -3.32 -14.95 -14.00
N TYR A 91 -3.37 -13.63 -14.15
CA TYR A 91 -3.86 -12.99 -15.37
C TYR A 91 -3.00 -13.36 -16.60
N LEU A 92 -1.67 -13.32 -16.48
CA LEU A 92 -0.76 -13.67 -17.56
C LEU A 92 -0.90 -15.12 -17.97
N VAL A 93 -0.96 -16.04 -17.00
CA VAL A 93 -1.16 -17.48 -17.24
C VAL A 93 -2.46 -17.72 -18.02
N ARG A 94 -3.55 -17.07 -17.60
CA ARG A 94 -4.85 -17.26 -18.26
C ARG A 94 -4.95 -16.63 -19.65
N LYS A 95 -4.37 -15.45 -19.82
CA LYS A 95 -4.51 -14.68 -21.06
C LYS A 95 -3.59 -15.19 -22.16
N PHE A 96 -2.38 -15.63 -21.80
CA PHE A 96 -1.34 -16.03 -22.75
C PHE A 96 -1.07 -17.54 -22.74
N GLU A 97 -1.81 -18.30 -21.94
CA GLU A 97 -1.67 -19.76 -21.82
C GLU A 97 -0.25 -20.23 -21.49
N ILE A 98 0.52 -19.37 -20.80
CA ILE A 98 1.92 -19.65 -20.40
C ILE A 98 1.95 -20.32 -19.03
N SER A 99 3.05 -21.02 -18.74
CA SER A 99 3.24 -21.60 -17.42
C SER A 99 3.45 -20.54 -16.35
N ARG A 100 3.04 -20.83 -15.09
CA ARG A 100 3.21 -19.91 -13.95
C ARG A 100 4.65 -19.48 -13.76
N LYS A 101 5.61 -20.39 -13.97
CA LYS A 101 7.05 -20.08 -13.86
C LYS A 101 7.47 -19.01 -14.85
N ILE A 102 7.03 -19.12 -16.10
CA ILE A 102 7.32 -18.15 -17.16
C ILE A 102 6.68 -16.79 -16.83
N ALA A 103 5.43 -16.77 -16.39
CA ALA A 103 4.75 -15.53 -15.97
C ALA A 103 5.51 -14.81 -14.83
N LEU A 104 5.97 -15.55 -13.82
CA LEU A 104 6.75 -14.98 -12.72
C LEU A 104 8.12 -14.45 -13.18
N VAL A 105 8.77 -15.11 -14.12
CA VAL A 105 10.05 -14.64 -14.71
C VAL A 105 9.83 -13.31 -15.45
N TYR A 106 8.79 -13.21 -16.27
CA TYR A 106 8.48 -11.95 -16.96
C TYR A 106 8.21 -10.79 -15.99
N ILE A 107 7.40 -11.04 -14.96
CA ILE A 107 7.13 -10.02 -13.92
C ILE A 107 8.43 -9.66 -13.19
N GLY A 108 9.23 -10.66 -12.83
CA GLY A 108 10.51 -10.45 -12.13
C GLY A 108 11.50 -9.61 -12.94
N ILE A 109 11.65 -9.90 -14.23
CA ILE A 109 12.51 -9.12 -15.15
C ILE A 109 12.00 -7.69 -15.25
N PHE A 110 10.69 -7.49 -15.42
CA PHE A 110 10.10 -6.15 -15.52
C PHE A 110 10.33 -5.33 -14.25
N VAL A 111 10.07 -5.91 -13.07
CA VAL A 111 10.29 -5.26 -11.77
C VAL A 111 11.78 -4.99 -11.54
N TYR A 112 12.66 -5.91 -11.92
CA TYR A 112 14.11 -5.73 -11.80
C TYR A 112 14.61 -4.56 -12.65
N ILE A 113 14.17 -4.44 -13.90
CA ILE A 113 14.52 -3.32 -14.78
C ILE A 113 14.04 -1.99 -14.20
N LEU A 114 12.79 -1.92 -13.70
CA LEU A 114 12.29 -0.73 -13.03
C LEU A 114 13.10 -0.38 -11.78
N GLY A 115 13.48 -1.39 -11.00
CA GLY A 115 14.36 -1.22 -9.83
C GLY A 115 15.72 -0.63 -10.18
N LEU A 116 16.33 -1.07 -11.30
CA LEU A 116 17.57 -0.47 -11.79
C LEU A 116 17.39 1.01 -12.15
N PHE A 117 16.30 1.39 -12.80
CA PHE A 117 16.03 2.80 -13.10
C PHE A 117 15.85 3.63 -11.82
N CYS A 118 15.20 3.07 -10.79
CA CYS A 118 15.11 3.72 -9.48
C CYS A 118 16.49 3.93 -8.86
N ILE A 119 17.37 2.93 -8.88
CA ILE A 119 18.74 3.05 -8.32
C ILE A 119 19.54 4.12 -9.07
N PHE A 120 19.55 4.07 -10.41
CA PHE A 120 20.27 5.05 -11.23
C PHE A 120 19.75 6.47 -11.07
N SER A 121 18.48 6.66 -10.73
CA SER A 121 17.91 7.99 -10.50
C SER A 121 18.40 8.66 -9.21
N TYR A 122 18.90 7.89 -8.23
CA TYR A 122 19.51 8.41 -7.01
C TYR A 122 21.03 8.59 -7.11
N TYR A 123 21.67 8.08 -8.15
CA TYR A 123 23.11 8.19 -8.32
C TYR A 123 23.46 9.57 -8.90
N ALA A 124 24.30 10.34 -8.21
CA ALA A 124 24.58 11.75 -8.55
C ALA A 124 25.03 11.99 -10.00
N GLN A 125 25.73 11.00 -10.62
CA GLN A 125 26.22 11.11 -11.99
C GLN A 125 25.13 10.85 -13.04
N THR A 126 24.08 10.11 -12.72
CA THR A 126 23.02 9.68 -13.64
C THR A 126 21.66 10.26 -13.33
N ALA A 127 21.52 10.95 -12.19
CA ALA A 127 20.26 11.53 -11.75
C ALA A 127 19.58 12.44 -12.79
N ASN A 128 20.38 13.22 -13.55
CA ASN A 128 19.84 14.10 -14.59
C ASN A 128 19.25 13.35 -15.79
N ILE A 129 19.74 12.13 -16.06
CA ILE A 129 19.27 11.29 -17.18
C ILE A 129 18.02 10.50 -16.77
N PHE A 130 18.02 10.01 -15.52
CA PHE A 130 16.96 9.17 -14.95
C PHE A 130 16.04 9.96 -14.02
N SER A 131 15.62 11.17 -14.41
CA SER A 131 14.62 11.95 -13.69
C SER A 131 13.35 12.13 -14.52
N ILE A 132 12.19 12.00 -13.88
CA ILE A 132 10.88 12.22 -14.49
C ILE A 132 10.31 13.50 -13.87
N PHE A 133 10.08 14.53 -14.68
CA PHE A 133 9.63 15.86 -14.21
C PHE A 133 10.52 16.47 -13.10
N GLY A 134 11.83 16.25 -13.17
CA GLY A 134 12.78 16.76 -12.18
C GLY A 134 12.80 16.02 -10.84
N LYS A 135 12.15 14.86 -10.75
CA LYS A 135 12.13 13.99 -9.57
C LYS A 135 12.78 12.65 -9.88
N PRO A 136 13.39 11.99 -8.87
CA PRO A 136 13.87 10.62 -9.03
C PRO A 136 12.75 9.69 -9.52
N VAL A 137 13.12 8.66 -10.30
CA VAL A 137 12.14 7.70 -10.86
C VAL A 137 11.31 7.05 -9.76
N PHE A 138 11.91 6.72 -8.62
CA PHE A 138 11.20 6.14 -7.50
C PHE A 138 10.09 7.06 -6.99
N ASP A 139 10.39 8.35 -6.76
CA ASP A 139 9.42 9.33 -6.26
C ASP A 139 8.29 9.57 -7.28
N ALA A 140 8.62 9.55 -8.57
CA ALA A 140 7.63 9.66 -9.63
C ALA A 140 6.70 8.44 -9.69
N LEU A 141 7.25 7.22 -9.54
CA LEU A 141 6.47 5.98 -9.49
C LEU A 141 5.62 5.90 -8.22
N ASP A 142 6.18 6.28 -7.06
CA ASP A 142 5.45 6.32 -5.80
C ASP A 142 4.28 7.32 -5.90
N PHE A 143 4.53 8.51 -6.42
CA PHE A 143 3.47 9.51 -6.65
C PHE A 143 2.38 8.98 -7.60
N LEU A 144 2.76 8.35 -8.70
CA LEU A 144 1.83 7.79 -9.68
C LEU A 144 0.96 6.69 -9.05
N THR A 145 1.57 5.77 -8.31
CA THR A 145 0.85 4.65 -7.70
C THR A 145 -0.01 5.09 -6.53
N SER A 146 0.55 5.86 -5.59
CA SER A 146 -0.12 6.22 -4.34
C SER A 146 -1.16 7.33 -4.50
N ASN A 147 -0.85 8.34 -5.33
CA ASN A 147 -1.72 9.53 -5.46
C ASN A 147 -2.66 9.51 -6.68
N ILE A 148 -2.41 8.64 -7.65
CA ILE A 148 -3.23 8.57 -8.87
C ILE A 148 -3.86 7.19 -9.04
N MET A 149 -3.08 6.10 -9.13
CA MET A 149 -3.62 4.79 -9.47
C MET A 149 -4.48 4.19 -8.35
N MET A 150 -4.04 4.29 -7.09
CA MET A 150 -4.81 3.78 -5.95
C MET A 150 -6.15 4.51 -5.77
N PRO A 151 -6.21 5.86 -5.74
CA PRO A 151 -7.49 6.57 -5.67
C PRO A 151 -8.42 6.28 -6.86
N ILE A 152 -7.89 6.25 -8.09
CA ILE A 152 -8.70 5.89 -9.27
C ILE A 152 -9.23 4.46 -9.14
N GLY A 153 -8.41 3.51 -8.74
CA GLY A 153 -8.84 2.14 -8.48
C GLY A 153 -9.97 2.06 -7.45
N ALA A 154 -9.84 2.78 -6.34
CA ALA A 154 -10.86 2.82 -5.30
C ALA A 154 -12.18 3.46 -5.80
N ILE A 155 -12.12 4.50 -6.64
CA ILE A 155 -13.29 5.10 -7.29
C ILE A 155 -13.96 4.09 -8.22
N ILE A 156 -13.18 3.41 -9.07
CA ILE A 156 -13.70 2.38 -9.99
C ILE A 156 -14.42 1.27 -9.22
N PHE A 157 -13.82 0.75 -8.14
CA PHE A 157 -14.45 -0.25 -7.28
C PHE A 157 -15.73 0.27 -6.63
N SER A 158 -15.73 1.50 -6.13
CA SER A 158 -16.89 2.12 -5.52
C SER A 158 -18.05 2.28 -6.53
N PHE A 159 -17.75 2.71 -7.76
CA PHE A 159 -18.72 2.78 -8.84
C PHE A 159 -19.24 1.40 -9.24
N PHE A 160 -18.35 0.43 -9.38
CA PHE A 160 -18.75 -0.92 -9.74
C PHE A 160 -19.70 -1.52 -8.72
N VAL A 161 -19.38 -1.44 -7.43
CA VAL A 161 -20.24 -1.98 -6.36
C VAL A 161 -21.52 -1.15 -6.18
N GLY A 162 -21.43 0.18 -6.25
CA GLY A 162 -22.56 1.07 -6.00
C GLY A 162 -23.56 1.17 -7.15
N TYR A 163 -23.14 0.90 -8.41
CA TYR A 163 -24.00 1.14 -9.58
C TYR A 163 -24.19 -0.09 -10.49
N LYS A 164 -23.19 -0.99 -10.58
CA LYS A 164 -23.28 -2.17 -11.45
C LYS A 164 -23.85 -3.39 -10.75
N LEU A 165 -23.56 -3.56 -9.46
CA LEU A 165 -24.09 -4.69 -8.70
C LEU A 165 -25.53 -4.37 -8.21
N LYS A 166 -26.41 -5.36 -8.30
CA LYS A 166 -27.79 -5.26 -7.80
C LYS A 166 -27.75 -5.19 -6.27
N LYS A 167 -28.41 -4.19 -5.69
CA LYS A 167 -28.50 -3.98 -4.24
C LYS A 167 -29.03 -5.22 -3.49
N GLU A 168 -30.00 -5.93 -4.10
CA GLU A 168 -30.56 -7.17 -3.54
C GLU A 168 -29.50 -8.27 -3.42
N SER A 169 -28.64 -8.43 -4.44
CA SER A 169 -27.55 -9.42 -4.39
C SER A 169 -26.51 -9.06 -3.32
N LEU A 170 -26.21 -7.79 -3.14
CA LEU A 170 -25.34 -7.31 -2.06
C LEU A 170 -25.99 -7.53 -0.68
N TYR A 171 -27.29 -7.27 -0.57
CA TYR A 171 -28.03 -7.50 0.66
C TYR A 171 -28.08 -8.99 1.04
N LEU A 172 -28.22 -9.89 0.08
CA LEU A 172 -28.14 -11.34 0.32
C LEU A 172 -26.76 -11.80 0.80
N LEU A 173 -25.70 -11.06 0.43
CA LEU A 173 -24.34 -11.39 0.85
C LEU A 173 -23.98 -10.80 2.21
N PHE A 174 -24.41 -9.58 2.49
CA PHE A 174 -23.94 -8.80 3.65
C PHE A 174 -25.07 -8.49 4.68
N GLY A 175 -26.32 -8.53 4.26
CA GLY A 175 -27.45 -8.11 5.11
C GLY A 175 -27.65 -8.95 6.36
N GLU A 176 -27.32 -10.25 6.30
CA GLU A 176 -27.35 -11.13 7.48
C GLU A 176 -26.36 -10.73 8.57
N PHE A 177 -25.24 -10.07 8.18
CA PHE A 177 -24.17 -9.69 9.12
C PHE A 177 -24.33 -8.28 9.64
N MET A 178 -24.82 -7.38 8.78
CA MET A 178 -24.84 -5.94 9.10
C MET A 178 -26.21 -5.47 9.60
N GLY A 179 -27.27 -6.27 9.41
CA GLY A 179 -28.64 -5.81 9.61
C GLY A 179 -29.04 -4.76 8.56
N LYS A 180 -30.34 -4.54 8.41
CA LYS A 180 -30.89 -3.70 7.33
C LYS A 180 -30.42 -2.24 7.39
N VAL A 181 -30.41 -1.65 8.59
CA VAL A 181 -30.04 -0.23 8.76
C VAL A 181 -28.58 0.02 8.46
N PHE A 182 -27.69 -0.80 9.01
CA PHE A 182 -26.25 -0.67 8.75
C PHE A 182 -25.90 -0.94 7.29
N PHE A 183 -26.57 -1.90 6.64
CA PHE A 183 -26.41 -2.14 5.21
C PHE A 183 -26.80 -0.93 4.37
N GLU A 184 -27.91 -0.26 4.66
CA GLU A 184 -28.35 0.95 3.94
C GLU A 184 -27.34 2.09 4.09
N ILE A 185 -26.83 2.31 5.32
CA ILE A 185 -25.81 3.34 5.58
C ILE A 185 -24.52 3.00 4.83
N TRP A 186 -24.05 1.76 4.91
CA TRP A 186 -22.86 1.30 4.20
C TRP A 186 -23.00 1.47 2.68
N TYR A 187 -24.13 1.03 2.12
CA TYR A 187 -24.37 1.13 0.68
C TYR A 187 -24.45 2.59 0.21
N PHE A 188 -25.10 3.46 0.97
CA PHE A 188 -25.17 4.89 0.70
C PHE A 188 -23.77 5.54 0.76
N THR A 189 -23.01 5.23 1.80
CA THR A 189 -21.65 5.73 1.98
C THR A 189 -20.76 5.31 0.82
N LEU A 190 -20.79 4.03 0.45
CA LEU A 190 -19.98 3.49 -0.63
C LEU A 190 -20.38 4.07 -1.99
N ARG A 191 -21.65 4.34 -2.20
CA ARG A 191 -22.16 4.84 -3.48
C ARG A 191 -21.91 6.34 -3.69
N TYR A 192 -21.98 7.15 -2.64
CA TYR A 192 -21.95 8.61 -2.75
C TYR A 192 -20.78 9.24 -2.00
N ILE A 193 -20.58 8.89 -0.74
CA ILE A 193 -19.59 9.57 0.11
C ILE A 193 -18.18 9.17 -0.30
N VAL A 194 -17.92 7.88 -0.49
CA VAL A 194 -16.58 7.36 -0.81
C VAL A 194 -16.03 7.97 -2.10
N PRO A 195 -16.72 7.96 -3.25
CA PRO A 195 -16.20 8.57 -4.47
C PRO A 195 -15.88 10.06 -4.33
N ILE A 196 -16.80 10.80 -3.66
CA ILE A 196 -16.63 12.25 -3.45
C ILE A 196 -15.41 12.52 -2.55
N ALA A 197 -15.28 11.79 -1.44
CA ALA A 197 -14.18 11.95 -0.51
C ALA A 197 -12.83 11.62 -1.18
N ILE A 198 -12.76 10.54 -1.95
CA ILE A 198 -11.54 10.16 -2.66
C ILE A 198 -11.18 11.19 -3.73
N CYS A 199 -12.17 11.68 -4.51
CA CYS A 199 -11.93 12.76 -5.47
C CYS A 199 -11.41 14.03 -4.79
N ALA A 200 -11.99 14.43 -3.67
CA ALA A 200 -11.54 15.60 -2.92
C ALA A 200 -10.09 15.45 -2.42
N ILE A 201 -9.75 14.29 -1.86
CA ILE A 201 -8.38 13.99 -1.40
C ILE A 201 -7.41 14.00 -2.59
N MET A 202 -7.77 13.35 -3.70
CA MET A 202 -6.93 13.29 -4.90
C MET A 202 -6.67 14.70 -5.47
N ILE A 203 -7.70 15.54 -5.56
CA ILE A 203 -7.58 16.93 -6.02
C ILE A 203 -6.67 17.71 -5.07
N TYR A 204 -6.88 17.58 -3.75
CA TYR A 204 -6.03 18.26 -2.77
C TYR A 204 -4.56 17.85 -2.87
N GLN A 205 -4.25 16.57 -3.08
CA GLN A 205 -2.88 16.07 -3.22
C GLN A 205 -2.22 16.54 -4.52
N ILE A 206 -2.98 16.70 -5.60
CA ILE A 206 -2.45 17.16 -6.89
C ILE A 206 -2.32 18.70 -6.92
N ALA A 207 -3.29 19.40 -6.37
CA ALA A 207 -3.33 20.88 -6.38
C ALA A 207 -2.51 21.53 -5.26
N GLY A 208 -2.28 20.83 -4.16
CA GLY A 208 -1.54 21.31 -2.99
C GLY A 208 -0.02 21.18 -3.10
N LYS A 209 0.50 20.81 -4.25
CA LYS A 209 1.89 20.84 -4.66
C LYS A 209 2.07 21.88 -5.73
#